data_2742b9caf0a6c0c59ea1414eb80e83dc
#
_entry.id   2742b9caf0a6c0c59ea1414eb80e83dc
#
_cell.length_a   1.000
_cell.length_b   1.000
_cell.length_c   1.000
_cell.angle_alpha   90.00
_cell.angle_beta   90.00
_cell.angle_gamma   90.00
#
_symmetry.space_group_name_H-M   'P 1'
#
loop_
_entity.id
_entity.type
_entity.pdbx_description
1 polymer ?
#
loop_
_entity_poly.entity_id
_entity_poly.type
_entity_poly.pdbx_seq_one_letter_code
_entity_poly.pdbx_strand_id
1 'polypeptide(L)'
;VRKMTMDGTTKMINGTFDWVYEEEFGCRDGFRWSPDSRSIAFWQVDATQTKDYYMLNTTDSNYSRPIPVEYPKVGEKPSPAKIGVLAANGGVIKWMKIDGDPSEHYLTRMEWNGNNQLVIQQLDRKQQESRLIYANPDDGNSYTFWAENDNAWVDMNTDNPMGWNWINKGQDFLWISEKDGWRHIYKISRDGKDISLLTKGSYDIQDLLAIDEANNYVYFSASPANATQLYLYRVKINNPKENPELVSSARLEGMHDYAISPNAHIARHRFSNHNTAPVTEFISLPDGKPLNSTNNIAKKLKVNPDINVEYLQVTTDDNIVLDAWINKPRDFDATKKYPVVFYVYGEPAASVVNDSYGAHFNFLYAGDMSRDGYIQVGIDNRGTPSLKGAGWRKSIYKKTGGINIGDMALGATKIVEKPYMEK
;
A
#
# COMPACT_ATOMS: atom_id res chain seq x y z
N VAL A 1 33.82 12.81 2.20
CA VAL A 1 32.44 13.15 2.59
C VAL A 1 32.44 14.59 3.07
N ARG A 2 31.49 15.41 2.60
CA ARG A 2 31.31 16.80 2.99
C ARG A 2 29.96 16.98 3.67
N LYS A 3 29.96 17.65 4.84
CA LYS A 3 28.73 18.05 5.52
C LYS A 3 28.10 19.22 4.77
N MET A 4 26.83 19.12 4.39
CA MET A 4 26.11 20.08 3.55
C MET A 4 25.22 21.03 4.37
N THR A 5 24.71 20.58 5.52
CA THR A 5 23.93 21.40 6.48
C THR A 5 24.69 21.49 7.81
N MET A 6 24.57 22.62 8.53
CA MET A 6 25.37 22.87 9.75
C MET A 6 24.53 22.91 11.04
N ASP A 7 23.23 22.93 10.91
CA ASP A 7 22.24 23.09 12.01
C ASP A 7 21.64 21.75 12.48
N GLY A 8 22.04 20.62 11.87
CA GLY A 8 21.52 19.30 12.24
C GLY A 8 21.94 18.87 13.65
N THR A 9 20.95 18.42 14.42
CA THR A 9 21.07 17.81 15.75
C THR A 9 20.26 16.53 15.80
N THR A 10 20.13 15.90 16.96
CA THR A 10 19.23 14.75 17.15
C THR A 10 17.76 15.11 16.96
N LYS A 11 17.38 16.38 17.18
CA LYS A 11 16.00 16.88 17.05
C LYS A 11 15.78 17.87 15.92
N MET A 12 16.81 18.45 15.34
CA MET A 12 16.75 19.18 14.07
C MET A 12 17.28 18.25 12.98
N ILE A 13 16.37 17.56 12.31
CA ILE A 13 16.69 16.42 11.44
C ILE A 13 16.78 16.91 10.00
N ASN A 14 17.94 16.75 9.35
CA ASN A 14 18.15 17.13 7.95
C ASN A 14 18.39 15.91 7.06
N GLY A 15 17.63 15.76 5.99
CA GLY A 15 17.82 14.71 4.98
C GLY A 15 17.40 13.30 5.44
N THR A 16 16.68 13.20 6.54
CA THR A 16 15.98 12.00 7.02
C THR A 16 14.75 12.46 7.83
N PHE A 17 14.11 11.57 8.58
CA PHE A 17 12.80 11.82 9.16
C PHE A 17 12.74 11.45 10.64
N ASP A 18 11.69 11.91 11.34
CA ASP A 18 11.29 11.44 12.66
C ASP A 18 10.39 10.19 12.53
N TRP A 19 10.01 9.62 13.67
CA TRP A 19 9.18 8.43 13.73
C TRP A 19 7.84 8.59 12.99
N VAL A 20 7.18 9.76 13.10
CA VAL A 20 5.87 9.99 12.47
C VAL A 20 5.94 9.89 10.95
N TYR A 21 6.92 10.54 10.32
CA TYR A 21 7.10 10.48 8.88
C TYR A 21 7.52 9.10 8.39
N GLU A 22 8.32 8.37 9.18
CA GLU A 22 8.72 7.01 8.85
C GLU A 22 7.55 6.02 8.91
N GLU A 23 6.77 6.08 9.98
CA GLU A 23 5.70 5.11 10.25
C GLU A 23 4.45 5.42 9.42
N GLU A 24 3.99 6.67 9.42
CA GLU A 24 2.74 7.06 8.78
C GLU A 24 2.85 7.14 7.25
N PHE A 25 3.98 7.64 6.74
CA PHE A 25 4.14 7.93 5.31
C PHE A 25 5.22 7.10 4.61
N GLY A 26 5.85 6.15 5.30
CA GLY A 26 6.91 5.31 4.75
C GLY A 26 8.16 6.09 4.32
N CYS A 27 8.35 7.32 4.82
CA CYS A 27 9.48 8.17 4.48
C CYS A 27 10.77 7.65 5.11
N ARG A 28 11.80 7.40 4.29
CA ARG A 28 13.09 6.85 4.77
C ARG A 28 14.28 7.73 4.39
N ASP A 29 14.40 8.10 3.12
CA ASP A 29 15.45 8.95 2.58
C ASP A 29 14.93 10.36 2.30
N GLY A 30 15.39 11.33 3.06
CA GLY A 30 14.86 12.70 3.10
C GLY A 30 15.54 13.66 2.12
N PHE A 31 15.99 13.21 0.94
CA PHE A 31 16.58 14.11 -0.08
C PHE A 31 16.35 13.61 -1.50
N ARG A 32 16.42 14.54 -2.47
CA ARG A 32 16.29 14.26 -3.90
C ARG A 32 17.31 15.10 -4.69
N TRP A 33 18.09 14.43 -5.53
CA TRP A 33 18.96 15.10 -6.49
C TRP A 33 18.16 15.72 -7.63
N SER A 34 18.52 16.94 -8.05
CA SER A 34 17.96 17.51 -9.26
C SER A 34 18.40 16.68 -10.50
N PRO A 35 17.57 16.66 -11.57
CA PRO A 35 17.89 15.89 -12.78
C PRO A 35 19.24 16.24 -13.41
N ASP A 36 19.69 17.49 -13.29
CA ASP A 36 20.99 17.97 -13.79
C ASP A 36 22.14 17.74 -12.80
N SER A 37 21.88 17.13 -11.64
CA SER A 37 22.86 16.83 -10.58
C SER A 37 23.54 18.07 -9.97
N ARG A 38 22.94 19.25 -10.10
CA ARG A 38 23.53 20.52 -9.61
C ARG A 38 22.95 20.95 -8.26
N SER A 39 21.80 20.41 -7.87
CA SER A 39 21.12 20.77 -6.63
C SER A 39 20.62 19.54 -5.88
N ILE A 40 20.44 19.70 -4.58
CA ILE A 40 19.83 18.71 -3.69
C ILE A 40 18.66 19.39 -2.99
N ALA A 41 17.47 18.83 -3.15
CA ALA A 41 16.32 19.15 -2.33
C ALA A 41 16.27 18.21 -1.12
N PHE A 42 15.93 18.69 0.05
CA PHE A 42 15.89 17.88 1.27
C PHE A 42 14.81 18.35 2.24
N TRP A 43 14.33 17.42 3.06
CA TRP A 43 13.49 17.75 4.20
C TRP A 43 14.32 18.16 5.39
N GLN A 44 13.83 19.15 6.12
CA GLN A 44 14.22 19.41 7.49
C GLN A 44 13.00 19.22 8.37
N VAL A 45 13.11 18.35 9.37
CA VAL A 45 12.07 18.09 10.37
C VAL A 45 12.53 18.65 11.72
N ASP A 46 11.70 19.48 12.34
CA ASP A 46 11.98 20.09 13.63
C ASP A 46 11.24 19.38 14.76
N ALA A 47 11.89 18.39 15.38
CA ALA A 47 11.38 17.64 16.50
C ALA A 47 11.73 18.27 17.88
N THR A 48 12.22 19.52 17.93
CA THR A 48 12.66 20.16 19.18
C THR A 48 11.54 20.32 20.22
N GLN A 49 10.30 20.43 19.77
CA GLN A 49 9.11 20.52 20.64
C GLN A 49 8.40 19.17 20.84
N THR A 50 8.81 18.13 20.12
CA THR A 50 8.24 16.79 20.25
C THR A 50 8.82 16.09 21.48
N LYS A 51 7.94 15.53 22.31
CA LYS A 51 8.36 14.83 23.53
C LYS A 51 8.96 13.48 23.20
N ASP A 52 9.93 13.07 24.01
CA ASP A 52 10.52 11.75 23.92
C ASP A 52 9.63 10.70 24.59
N TYR A 53 9.39 9.61 23.89
CA TYR A 53 8.92 8.35 24.46
C TYR A 53 10.12 7.45 24.69
N TYR A 54 10.24 6.89 25.90
CA TYR A 54 11.39 6.06 26.25
C TYR A 54 11.08 4.59 26.00
N MET A 55 11.73 4.01 25.01
CA MET A 55 11.72 2.56 24.77
C MET A 55 12.83 1.89 25.59
N LEU A 56 12.58 0.67 26.03
CA LEU A 56 13.57 -0.11 26.76
C LEU A 56 14.37 -1.00 25.78
N ASN A 57 15.68 -0.73 25.65
CA ASN A 57 16.57 -1.62 24.91
C ASN A 57 17.05 -2.75 25.87
N THR A 58 16.71 -3.98 25.52
CA THR A 58 17.04 -5.19 26.30
C THR A 58 18.00 -6.12 25.58
N THR A 59 18.51 -5.77 24.40
CA THR A 59 19.26 -6.66 23.51
C THR A 59 20.75 -6.35 23.40
N ASP A 60 21.15 -5.09 23.57
CA ASP A 60 22.55 -4.66 23.30
C ASP A 60 23.53 -4.96 24.46
N SER A 61 23.04 -5.20 25.65
CA SER A 61 23.86 -5.49 26.82
C SER A 61 23.09 -6.27 27.88
N ASN A 62 23.80 -6.77 28.90
CA ASN A 62 23.19 -7.45 30.05
C ASN A 62 22.29 -6.54 30.90
N TYR A 63 22.51 -5.22 30.83
CA TYR A 63 21.67 -4.24 31.50
C TYR A 63 20.88 -3.45 30.47
N SER A 64 19.57 -3.40 30.66
CA SER A 64 18.67 -2.61 29.81
C SER A 64 18.93 -1.10 29.98
N ARG A 65 18.70 -0.34 28.92
CA ARG A 65 18.80 1.13 28.93
C ARG A 65 17.63 1.77 28.17
N PRO A 66 17.18 2.97 28.59
CA PRO A 66 16.17 3.70 27.86
C PRO A 66 16.75 4.26 26.56
N ILE A 67 15.95 4.22 25.48
CA ILE A 67 16.21 4.88 24.20
C ILE A 67 15.11 5.92 24.01
N PRO A 68 15.45 7.23 23.90
CA PRO A 68 14.47 8.25 23.56
C PRO A 68 14.08 8.17 22.08
N VAL A 69 12.78 8.32 21.81
CA VAL A 69 12.21 8.39 20.45
C VAL A 69 11.25 9.57 20.44
N GLU A 70 11.39 10.48 19.48
CA GLU A 70 10.45 11.59 19.27
C GLU A 70 9.09 11.06 18.85
N TYR A 71 8.16 10.96 19.80
CA TYR A 71 6.87 10.31 19.64
C TYR A 71 5.73 11.19 20.15
N PRO A 72 5.06 11.96 19.30
CA PRO A 72 3.90 12.73 19.70
C PRO A 72 2.73 11.79 19.96
N LYS A 73 2.17 11.84 21.16
CA LYS A 73 0.96 11.09 21.50
C LYS A 73 -0.28 11.74 20.91
N VAL A 74 -1.38 11.00 20.92
CA VAL A 74 -2.70 11.51 20.46
C VAL A 74 -3.02 12.86 21.11
N GLY A 75 -3.35 13.86 20.30
CA GLY A 75 -3.63 15.23 20.71
C GLY A 75 -2.40 16.16 20.76
N GLU A 76 -1.18 15.64 20.61
CA GLU A 76 0.02 16.45 20.47
C GLU A 76 0.29 16.83 19.01
N LYS A 77 1.04 17.92 18.79
CA LYS A 77 1.41 18.37 17.44
C LYS A 77 2.54 17.50 16.88
N PRO A 78 2.52 17.17 15.57
CA PRO A 78 3.66 16.54 14.92
C PRO A 78 4.81 17.53 14.77
N SER A 79 5.99 17.00 14.46
CA SER A 79 7.15 17.82 14.14
C SER A 79 6.91 18.63 12.86
N PRO A 80 7.06 19.97 12.89
CA PRO A 80 7.00 20.77 11.67
C PRO A 80 8.08 20.36 10.66
N ALA A 81 7.71 20.30 9.38
CA ALA A 81 8.63 20.00 8.30
C ALA A 81 8.69 21.14 7.29
N LYS A 82 9.86 21.33 6.68
CA LYS A 82 10.06 22.24 5.57
C LYS A 82 11.03 21.64 4.55
N ILE A 83 10.99 22.18 3.34
CA ILE A 83 11.86 21.73 2.23
C ILE A 83 12.83 22.83 1.88
N GLY A 84 14.11 22.46 1.84
CA GLY A 84 15.19 23.31 1.40
C GLY A 84 15.88 22.77 0.16
N VAL A 85 16.42 23.68 -0.65
CA VAL A 85 17.26 23.37 -1.81
C VAL A 85 18.61 24.04 -1.63
N LEU A 86 19.69 23.29 -1.91
CA LEU A 86 21.04 23.80 -1.91
C LEU A 86 21.81 23.28 -3.13
N ALA A 87 22.83 24.03 -3.57
CA ALA A 87 23.68 23.56 -4.62
C ALA A 87 24.52 22.34 -4.19
N ALA A 88 24.80 21.42 -5.12
CA ALA A 88 25.59 20.20 -4.86
C ALA A 88 27.01 20.48 -4.32
N ASN A 89 27.56 21.66 -4.59
CA ASN A 89 28.83 22.15 -4.05
C ASN A 89 28.68 22.92 -2.73
N GLY A 90 27.46 22.98 -2.15
CA GLY A 90 27.12 23.71 -0.93
C GLY A 90 26.76 25.17 -1.19
N GLY A 91 26.52 25.92 -0.11
CA GLY A 91 26.10 27.31 -0.17
C GLY A 91 24.88 27.62 0.68
N VAL A 92 24.17 28.69 0.31
CA VAL A 92 22.97 29.11 1.04
C VAL A 92 21.80 28.21 0.69
N ILE A 93 21.08 27.74 1.69
CA ILE A 93 19.86 26.97 1.54
C ILE A 93 18.73 27.91 1.11
N LYS A 94 18.05 27.55 0.03
CA LYS A 94 16.81 28.19 -0.40
C LYS A 94 15.64 27.40 0.15
N TRP A 95 14.88 28.01 1.06
CA TRP A 95 13.68 27.38 1.63
C TRP A 95 12.46 27.58 0.75
N MET A 96 11.69 26.51 0.51
CA MET A 96 10.44 26.57 -0.22
C MET A 96 9.37 27.22 0.66
N LYS A 97 8.61 28.14 0.09
CA LYS A 97 7.52 28.88 0.76
C LYS A 97 6.23 28.09 0.60
N ILE A 98 5.97 27.19 1.52
CA ILE A 98 4.75 26.38 1.54
C ILE A 98 3.72 27.07 2.43
N ASP A 99 2.51 27.25 1.91
CA ASP A 99 1.42 27.90 2.65
C ASP A 99 0.90 27.03 3.80
N GLY A 100 0.45 27.69 4.86
CA GLY A 100 -0.13 27.05 6.07
C GLY A 100 0.82 26.99 7.25
N ASP A 101 0.28 26.56 8.41
CA ASP A 101 1.06 26.31 9.63
C ASP A 101 1.80 24.97 9.49
N PRO A 102 3.13 24.93 9.55
CA PRO A 102 3.91 23.69 9.43
C PRO A 102 3.59 22.65 10.50
N SER A 103 2.96 23.04 11.62
CA SER A 103 2.51 22.11 12.67
C SER A 103 1.12 21.53 12.43
N GLU A 104 0.42 21.96 11.37
CA GLU A 104 -0.93 21.54 11.01
C GLU A 104 -0.98 20.88 9.62
N HIS A 105 0.18 20.53 9.05
CA HIS A 105 0.27 19.80 7.80
C HIS A 105 1.50 18.88 7.77
N TYR A 106 1.52 17.99 6.79
CA TYR A 106 2.64 17.11 6.47
C TYR A 106 3.12 17.36 5.05
N LEU A 107 4.43 17.27 4.81
CA LEU A 107 5.05 17.30 3.48
C LEU A 107 5.52 15.87 3.15
N THR A 108 4.64 15.06 2.61
CA THR A 108 4.80 13.60 2.57
C THR A 108 5.62 13.12 1.40
N ARG A 109 5.63 13.84 0.29
CA ARG A 109 6.42 13.51 -0.91
C ARG A 109 7.03 14.76 -1.52
N MET A 110 8.17 14.56 -2.15
CA MET A 110 8.86 15.59 -2.92
C MET A 110 9.63 14.93 -4.06
N GLU A 111 9.42 15.41 -5.29
CA GLU A 111 10.12 14.93 -6.47
C GLU A 111 10.44 16.08 -7.42
N TRP A 112 11.45 15.88 -8.27
CA TRP A 112 11.73 16.76 -9.38
C TRP A 112 10.90 16.37 -10.61
N ASN A 113 10.24 17.30 -11.24
CA ASN A 113 9.32 17.05 -12.36
C ASN A 113 9.98 16.93 -13.74
N GLY A 114 11.28 16.73 -13.79
CA GLY A 114 12.04 16.67 -15.04
C GLY A 114 12.40 18.05 -15.66
N ASN A 115 11.79 19.15 -15.19
CA ASN A 115 12.04 20.53 -15.67
C ASN A 115 12.69 21.41 -14.58
N ASN A 116 13.48 20.82 -13.69
CA ASN A 116 14.11 21.50 -12.56
C ASN A 116 13.16 22.27 -11.63
N GLN A 117 11.89 21.91 -11.58
CA GLN A 117 10.95 22.35 -10.57
C GLN A 117 10.71 21.24 -9.57
N LEU A 118 10.49 21.60 -8.32
CA LEU A 118 10.03 20.66 -7.32
C LEU A 118 8.51 20.50 -7.36
N VAL A 119 8.06 19.29 -7.17
CA VAL A 119 6.67 18.98 -6.84
C VAL A 119 6.64 18.43 -5.43
N ILE A 120 5.80 19.02 -4.59
CA ILE A 120 5.69 18.70 -3.17
C ILE A 120 4.25 18.30 -2.90
N GLN A 121 4.05 17.21 -2.18
CA GLN A 121 2.74 16.83 -1.67
C GLN A 121 2.58 17.30 -0.23
N GLN A 122 1.55 18.09 0.02
CA GLN A 122 1.13 18.53 1.33
C GLN A 122 -0.19 17.87 1.71
N LEU A 123 -0.25 17.26 2.89
CA LEU A 123 -1.48 16.81 3.52
C LEU A 123 -1.83 17.71 4.69
N ASP A 124 -3.11 18.00 4.88
CA ASP A 124 -3.57 18.60 6.12
C ASP A 124 -3.40 17.64 7.32
N ARG A 125 -3.45 18.17 8.53
CA ARG A 125 -3.25 17.38 9.76
C ARG A 125 -4.22 16.21 9.91
N LYS A 126 -5.39 16.28 9.32
CA LYS A 126 -6.41 15.22 9.32
C LYS A 126 -6.29 14.26 8.15
N GLN A 127 -5.36 14.52 7.24
CA GLN A 127 -5.16 13.78 5.99
C GLN A 127 -6.42 13.74 5.10
N GLN A 128 -7.27 14.77 5.22
CA GLN A 128 -8.51 14.91 4.44
C GLN A 128 -8.33 15.76 3.19
N GLU A 129 -7.27 16.56 3.12
CA GLU A 129 -6.90 17.34 1.94
C GLU A 129 -5.46 17.02 1.53
N SER A 130 -5.27 16.68 0.25
CA SER A 130 -3.96 16.52 -0.40
C SER A 130 -3.79 17.58 -1.45
N ARG A 131 -2.67 18.32 -1.40
CA ARG A 131 -2.29 19.33 -2.39
C ARG A 131 -0.99 18.95 -3.05
N LEU A 132 -0.93 19.07 -4.37
CA LEU A 132 0.31 19.03 -5.13
C LEU A 132 0.74 20.45 -5.45
N ILE A 133 1.97 20.79 -5.07
CA ILE A 133 2.51 22.14 -5.07
C ILE A 133 3.73 22.15 -5.95
N TYR A 134 3.76 23.04 -6.96
CA TYR A 134 5.00 23.39 -7.64
C TYR A 134 5.79 24.37 -6.80
N ALA A 135 7.10 24.14 -6.66
CA ALA A 135 8.02 25.06 -6.00
C ALA A 135 9.23 25.36 -6.90
N ASN A 136 9.56 26.63 -7.01
CA ASN A 136 10.71 27.09 -7.76
C ASN A 136 11.96 27.02 -6.87
N PRO A 137 12.98 26.22 -7.20
CA PRO A 137 14.18 26.06 -6.38
C PRO A 137 15.04 27.33 -6.32
N ASP A 138 14.90 28.27 -7.25
CA ASP A 138 15.75 29.46 -7.32
C ASP A 138 15.30 30.57 -6.34
N ASP A 139 13.97 30.74 -6.15
CA ASP A 139 13.42 31.81 -5.31
C ASP A 139 12.53 31.29 -4.15
N GLY A 140 12.24 29.99 -4.15
CA GLY A 140 11.41 29.31 -3.16
C GLY A 140 9.90 29.56 -3.32
N ASN A 141 9.46 30.33 -4.31
CA ASN A 141 8.04 30.59 -4.53
C ASN A 141 7.31 29.32 -4.94
N SER A 142 6.08 29.16 -4.47
CA SER A 142 5.28 27.98 -4.75
C SER A 142 3.83 28.30 -5.02
N TYR A 143 3.11 27.35 -5.64
CA TYR A 143 1.68 27.42 -5.87
C TYR A 143 1.07 26.02 -6.01
N THR A 144 -0.15 25.85 -5.52
CA THR A 144 -0.92 24.60 -5.68
C THR A 144 -1.45 24.49 -7.11
N PHE A 145 -1.20 23.38 -7.78
CA PHE A 145 -1.72 23.10 -9.12
C PHE A 145 -2.75 21.95 -9.16
N TRP A 146 -2.80 21.14 -8.12
CA TRP A 146 -3.74 20.03 -7.97
C TRP A 146 -4.15 19.90 -6.50
N ALA A 147 -5.41 19.52 -6.25
CA ALA A 147 -5.88 19.20 -4.92
C ALA A 147 -6.92 18.09 -4.96
N GLU A 148 -6.94 17.29 -3.92
CA GLU A 148 -7.88 16.20 -3.71
C GLU A 148 -8.37 16.21 -2.26
N ASN A 149 -9.65 15.90 -2.05
CA ASN A 149 -10.27 15.89 -0.73
C ASN A 149 -11.04 14.60 -0.52
N ASP A 150 -11.07 14.14 0.73
CA ASP A 150 -11.87 13.01 1.17
C ASP A 150 -12.46 13.28 2.56
N ASN A 151 -13.69 12.84 2.82
CA ASN A 151 -14.35 13.06 4.10
C ASN A 151 -13.79 12.21 5.23
N ALA A 152 -13.12 11.11 4.90
CA ALA A 152 -12.43 10.25 5.85
C ALA A 152 -10.91 10.54 5.84
N TRP A 153 -10.20 10.09 4.80
CA TRP A 153 -8.79 10.39 4.56
C TRP A 153 -8.47 10.19 3.07
N VAL A 154 -7.52 10.95 2.54
CA VAL A 154 -6.95 10.70 1.22
C VAL A 154 -6.02 9.50 1.31
N ASP A 155 -6.27 8.47 0.51
CA ASP A 155 -5.44 7.27 0.49
C ASP A 155 -4.08 7.55 -0.19
N MET A 156 -3.00 7.41 0.58
CA MET A 156 -1.65 7.75 0.15
C MET A 156 -0.90 6.58 -0.48
N ASN A 157 -1.39 5.37 -0.42
CA ASN A 157 -0.66 4.17 -0.85
C ASN A 157 0.86 4.25 -0.54
N THR A 158 1.20 4.20 0.75
CA THR A 158 2.56 4.42 1.26
C THR A 158 3.53 3.29 0.91
N ASP A 159 3.01 2.09 0.68
CA ASP A 159 3.81 0.90 0.37
C ASP A 159 4.35 0.91 -1.06
N ASN A 160 3.70 1.66 -1.96
CA ASN A 160 4.15 1.86 -3.32
C ASN A 160 4.33 3.36 -3.61
N PRO A 161 5.57 3.89 -3.57
CA PRO A 161 5.83 5.31 -3.83
C PRO A 161 5.47 5.77 -5.25
N MET A 162 5.01 4.87 -6.12
CA MET A 162 4.60 5.16 -7.49
C MET A 162 3.21 5.83 -7.59
N GLY A 163 2.79 6.55 -6.55
CA GLY A 163 1.51 7.27 -6.56
C GLY A 163 1.44 8.45 -7.50
N TRP A 164 2.58 8.99 -7.96
CA TRP A 164 2.66 9.99 -9.00
C TRP A 164 3.89 9.75 -9.88
N ASN A 165 3.69 9.54 -11.16
CA ASN A 165 4.77 9.29 -12.10
C ASN A 165 4.63 10.21 -13.29
N TRP A 166 5.67 10.98 -13.57
CA TRP A 166 5.72 11.85 -14.74
C TRP A 166 5.92 11.02 -16.00
N ILE A 167 5.08 11.28 -17.01
CA ILE A 167 5.12 10.66 -18.33
C ILE A 167 5.11 11.74 -19.42
N ASN A 168 5.26 11.32 -20.67
CA ASN A 168 5.21 12.22 -21.81
C ASN A 168 6.17 13.43 -21.62
N LYS A 169 7.42 13.14 -21.19
CA LYS A 169 8.46 14.16 -20.91
C LYS A 169 8.00 15.23 -19.90
N GLY A 170 7.23 14.85 -18.90
CA GLY A 170 6.74 15.72 -17.85
C GLY A 170 5.54 16.61 -18.25
N GLN A 171 4.84 16.28 -19.32
CA GLN A 171 3.60 16.97 -19.72
C GLN A 171 2.37 16.42 -19.00
N ASP A 172 2.41 15.15 -18.63
CA ASP A 172 1.35 14.47 -17.88
C ASP A 172 1.95 13.72 -16.70
N PHE A 173 1.12 13.33 -15.75
CA PHE A 173 1.50 12.40 -14.70
C PHE A 173 0.38 11.38 -14.44
N LEU A 174 0.76 10.22 -13.95
CA LEU A 174 -0.16 9.21 -13.45
C LEU A 174 -0.38 9.44 -11.95
N TRP A 175 -1.63 9.36 -11.54
CA TRP A 175 -2.06 9.57 -10.16
C TRP A 175 -3.01 8.47 -9.72
N ILE A 176 -2.80 7.92 -8.53
CA ILE A 176 -3.71 6.95 -7.93
C ILE A 176 -4.66 7.72 -7.00
N SER A 177 -5.96 7.55 -7.20
CA SER A 177 -7.00 8.25 -6.45
C SER A 177 -8.23 7.38 -6.25
N GLU A 178 -8.93 7.61 -5.15
CA GLU A 178 -10.23 6.99 -4.80
C GLU A 178 -11.42 7.93 -5.04
N LYS A 179 -11.22 9.04 -5.75
CA LYS A 179 -12.23 10.12 -5.89
C LYS A 179 -13.56 9.71 -6.52
N ASP A 180 -13.60 8.57 -7.20
CA ASP A 180 -14.82 8.00 -7.78
C ASP A 180 -15.37 6.80 -6.97
N GLY A 181 -14.81 6.55 -5.78
CA GLY A 181 -15.22 5.47 -4.88
C GLY A 181 -14.40 4.18 -5.01
N TRP A 182 -13.47 4.12 -5.97
CA TRP A 182 -12.55 3.00 -6.20
C TRP A 182 -11.12 3.51 -6.35
N ARG A 183 -10.14 2.72 -5.98
CA ARG A 183 -8.73 3.05 -6.20
C ARG A 183 -8.39 2.86 -7.66
N HIS A 184 -8.19 3.95 -8.37
CA HIS A 184 -7.97 3.96 -9.81
C HIS A 184 -6.73 4.76 -10.22
N ILE A 185 -6.20 4.45 -11.42
CA ILE A 185 -5.15 5.23 -12.07
C ILE A 185 -5.79 6.29 -12.97
N TYR A 186 -5.40 7.55 -12.73
CA TYR A 186 -5.75 8.70 -13.55
C TYR A 186 -4.50 9.20 -14.28
N LYS A 187 -4.68 9.62 -15.53
CA LYS A 187 -3.71 10.47 -16.25
C LYS A 187 -4.15 11.91 -16.11
N ILE A 188 -3.26 12.77 -15.63
CA ILE A 188 -3.53 14.17 -15.33
C ILE A 188 -2.50 15.02 -16.07
N SER A 189 -2.95 16.09 -16.75
CA SER A 189 -2.05 17.04 -17.37
C SER A 189 -1.21 17.79 -16.32
N ARG A 190 -0.04 18.28 -16.74
CA ARG A 190 0.90 19.00 -15.88
C ARG A 190 0.28 20.16 -15.09
N ASP A 191 -0.70 20.86 -15.68
CA ASP A 191 -1.40 21.97 -15.04
C ASP A 191 -2.66 21.54 -14.25
N GLY A 192 -2.91 20.24 -14.14
CA GLY A 192 -4.02 19.66 -13.38
C GLY A 192 -5.40 19.78 -14.03
N LYS A 193 -5.51 20.30 -15.29
CA LYS A 193 -6.81 20.60 -15.89
C LYS A 193 -7.43 19.45 -16.65
N ASP A 194 -6.62 18.68 -17.38
CA ASP A 194 -7.09 17.54 -18.17
C ASP A 194 -6.91 16.27 -17.36
N ILE A 195 -8.02 15.56 -17.09
CA ILE A 195 -8.05 14.35 -16.26
C ILE A 195 -8.71 13.24 -17.05
N SER A 196 -8.03 12.10 -17.11
CA SER A 196 -8.53 10.89 -17.75
C SER A 196 -8.43 9.69 -16.82
N LEU A 197 -9.54 9.01 -16.55
CA LEU A 197 -9.58 7.76 -15.81
C LEU A 197 -9.13 6.62 -16.72
N LEU A 198 -8.06 5.91 -16.36
CA LEU A 198 -7.50 4.81 -17.15
C LEU A 198 -8.11 3.44 -16.77
N THR A 199 -8.28 3.16 -15.48
CA THR A 199 -8.67 1.83 -14.97
C THR A 199 -10.14 1.79 -14.57
N LYS A 200 -11.03 2.04 -15.53
CA LYS A 200 -12.49 2.11 -15.29
C LYS A 200 -13.06 0.80 -14.77
N GLY A 201 -14.01 0.87 -13.85
CA GLY A 201 -14.76 -0.28 -13.37
C GLY A 201 -15.16 -0.16 -11.90
N SER A 202 -15.90 -1.15 -11.41
CA SER A 202 -16.26 -1.25 -9.99
C SER A 202 -15.26 -2.18 -9.28
N TYR A 203 -13.99 -1.80 -9.26
CA TYR A 203 -12.90 -2.55 -8.62
C TYR A 203 -11.74 -1.63 -8.26
N ASP A 204 -10.93 -2.05 -7.31
CA ASP A 204 -9.70 -1.37 -6.93
C ASP A 204 -8.49 -1.93 -7.70
N ILE A 205 -7.54 -1.07 -8.05
CA ILE A 205 -6.17 -1.51 -8.26
C ILE A 205 -5.49 -1.69 -6.90
N GLN A 206 -4.53 -2.64 -6.82
CA GLN A 206 -3.65 -2.76 -5.66
C GLN A 206 -2.44 -1.85 -5.84
N ASP A 207 -1.69 -2.02 -6.91
CA ASP A 207 -0.43 -1.31 -7.17
C ASP A 207 -0.28 -0.94 -8.64
N LEU A 208 0.36 0.20 -8.92
CA LEU A 208 0.92 0.51 -10.21
C LEU A 208 2.33 -0.09 -10.27
N LEU A 209 2.57 -1.04 -11.17
CA LEU A 209 3.79 -1.86 -11.20
C LEU A 209 4.84 -1.37 -12.20
N ALA A 210 4.42 -0.88 -13.36
CA ALA A 210 5.33 -0.35 -14.37
C ALA A 210 4.62 0.56 -15.37
N ILE A 211 5.39 1.45 -15.98
CA ILE A 211 4.97 2.34 -17.06
C ILE A 211 5.83 2.05 -18.28
N ASP A 212 5.20 1.66 -19.37
CA ASP A 212 5.83 1.40 -20.67
C ASP A 212 5.36 2.46 -21.67
N GLU A 213 6.00 3.61 -21.63
CA GLU A 213 5.66 4.71 -22.55
C GLU A 213 5.93 4.32 -24.02
N ALA A 214 6.94 3.47 -24.28
CA ALA A 214 7.31 3.06 -25.63
C ALA A 214 6.19 2.25 -26.31
N ASN A 215 5.53 1.35 -25.56
CA ASN A 215 4.41 0.54 -26.05
C ASN A 215 3.06 1.11 -25.61
N ASN A 216 3.05 2.27 -24.90
CA ASN A 216 1.86 2.97 -24.45
C ASN A 216 1.01 2.18 -23.44
N TYR A 217 1.65 1.49 -22.47
CA TYR A 217 0.97 0.72 -21.43
C TYR A 217 1.33 1.16 -20.01
N VAL A 218 0.36 1.01 -19.12
CA VAL A 218 0.56 0.95 -17.67
C VAL A 218 0.23 -0.46 -17.21
N TYR A 219 1.10 -1.06 -16.40
CA TYR A 219 0.89 -2.35 -15.75
C TYR A 219 0.53 -2.14 -14.29
N PHE A 220 -0.47 -2.85 -13.83
CA PHE A 220 -0.98 -2.73 -12.45
C PHE A 220 -1.54 -4.07 -11.96
N SER A 221 -1.59 -4.23 -10.65
CA SER A 221 -2.24 -5.36 -10.01
C SER A 221 -3.67 -5.02 -9.62
N ALA A 222 -4.60 -5.94 -9.85
CA ALA A 222 -6.01 -5.79 -9.52
C ALA A 222 -6.72 -7.15 -9.48
N SER A 223 -7.92 -7.18 -8.91
CA SER A 223 -8.80 -8.35 -8.95
C SER A 223 -10.28 -7.96 -9.07
N PRO A 224 -10.76 -7.60 -10.26
CA PRO A 224 -12.13 -7.14 -10.47
C PRO A 224 -13.22 -8.13 -10.08
N ALA A 225 -12.92 -9.44 -10.15
CA ALA A 225 -13.91 -10.49 -9.90
C ALA A 225 -13.88 -11.04 -8.47
N ASN A 226 -12.74 -10.99 -7.79
CA ASN A 226 -12.55 -11.63 -6.49
C ASN A 226 -11.50 -10.88 -5.65
N ALA A 227 -11.94 -10.16 -4.62
CA ALA A 227 -11.07 -9.36 -3.76
C ALA A 227 -10.07 -10.17 -2.92
N THR A 228 -10.18 -11.51 -2.87
CA THR A 228 -9.23 -12.39 -2.17
C THR A 228 -8.07 -12.86 -3.03
N GLN A 229 -8.04 -12.50 -4.31
CA GLN A 229 -7.02 -12.87 -5.30
C GLN A 229 -6.38 -11.62 -5.91
N LEU A 230 -5.30 -11.79 -6.68
CA LEU A 230 -4.60 -10.68 -7.32
C LEU A 230 -4.01 -11.10 -8.66
N TYR A 231 -4.13 -10.26 -9.67
CA TYR A 231 -3.71 -10.53 -11.05
C TYR A 231 -3.00 -9.31 -11.66
N LEU A 232 -2.15 -9.55 -12.67
CA LEU A 232 -1.56 -8.50 -13.49
C LEU A 232 -2.52 -8.09 -14.60
N TYR A 233 -2.78 -6.80 -14.67
CA TYR A 233 -3.50 -6.13 -15.76
C TYR A 233 -2.61 -5.09 -16.43
N ARG A 234 -3.01 -4.65 -17.60
CA ARG A 234 -2.46 -3.50 -18.31
C ARG A 234 -3.56 -2.65 -18.93
N VAL A 235 -3.26 -1.38 -19.15
CA VAL A 235 -4.18 -0.45 -19.84
C VAL A 235 -3.39 0.51 -20.71
N LYS A 236 -3.98 0.98 -21.81
CA LYS A 236 -3.39 2.01 -22.68
C LYS A 236 -3.37 3.38 -22.01
N ILE A 237 -2.21 4.04 -22.03
CA ILE A 237 -2.03 5.40 -21.48
C ILE A 237 -2.84 6.43 -22.29
N ASN A 238 -2.79 6.34 -23.63
CA ASN A 238 -3.36 7.33 -24.54
C ASN A 238 -4.71 6.91 -25.14
N ASN A 239 -5.31 5.82 -24.65
CA ASN A 239 -6.65 5.41 -25.04
C ASN A 239 -7.52 5.06 -23.81
N PRO A 240 -8.01 6.07 -23.06
CA PRO A 240 -8.78 5.84 -21.85
C PRO A 240 -10.17 5.23 -22.08
N LYS A 241 -10.55 4.97 -23.35
CA LYS A 241 -11.80 4.29 -23.69
C LYS A 241 -11.67 2.76 -23.72
N GLU A 242 -10.46 2.23 -23.87
CA GLU A 242 -10.22 0.79 -23.80
C GLU A 242 -10.33 0.28 -22.37
N ASN A 243 -10.85 -0.93 -22.23
CA ASN A 243 -10.88 -1.61 -20.94
C ASN A 243 -9.48 -2.18 -20.60
N PRO A 244 -9.13 -2.32 -19.34
CA PRO A 244 -7.94 -3.04 -18.93
C PRO A 244 -7.93 -4.48 -19.45
N GLU A 245 -6.75 -4.94 -19.85
CA GLU A 245 -6.50 -6.28 -20.33
C GLU A 245 -5.82 -7.13 -19.26
N LEU A 246 -6.33 -8.35 -19.02
CA LEU A 246 -5.68 -9.31 -18.13
C LEU A 246 -4.41 -9.87 -18.79
N VAL A 247 -3.27 -9.78 -18.11
CA VAL A 247 -1.98 -10.33 -18.54
C VAL A 247 -1.71 -11.68 -17.87
N SER A 248 -2.04 -11.83 -16.60
CA SER A 248 -1.96 -13.11 -15.87
C SER A 248 -2.85 -14.16 -16.53
N SER A 249 -2.47 -15.44 -16.38
CA SER A 249 -3.31 -16.54 -16.85
C SER A 249 -4.62 -16.61 -16.04
N ALA A 250 -5.77 -16.49 -16.71
CA ALA A 250 -7.08 -16.67 -16.09
C ALA A 250 -7.34 -18.09 -15.55
N ARG A 251 -6.47 -19.06 -15.89
CA ARG A 251 -6.57 -20.45 -15.41
C ARG A 251 -5.87 -20.70 -14.09
N LEU A 252 -5.09 -19.73 -13.62
CA LEU A 252 -4.34 -19.80 -12.37
C LEU A 252 -5.02 -18.88 -11.35
N GLU A 253 -5.98 -19.42 -10.62
CA GLU A 253 -6.67 -18.68 -9.56
C GLU A 253 -5.79 -18.60 -8.32
N GLY A 254 -5.58 -17.38 -7.80
CA GLY A 254 -4.75 -17.11 -6.62
C GLY A 254 -4.06 -15.75 -6.64
N MET A 255 -2.92 -15.71 -5.98
CA MET A 255 -2.09 -14.51 -5.85
C MET A 255 -0.96 -14.52 -6.87
N HIS A 256 -0.91 -13.47 -7.68
CA HIS A 256 0.12 -13.23 -8.66
C HIS A 256 0.95 -11.99 -8.27
N ASP A 257 2.21 -12.19 -7.98
CA ASP A 257 3.17 -11.13 -7.69
C ASP A 257 4.11 -10.93 -8.88
N TYR A 258 4.36 -9.68 -9.26
CA TYR A 258 5.22 -9.33 -10.38
C TYR A 258 6.26 -8.29 -10.01
N ALA A 259 7.51 -8.60 -10.32
CA ALA A 259 8.57 -7.60 -10.40
C ALA A 259 8.93 -7.36 -11.87
N ILE A 260 8.54 -6.20 -12.38
CA ILE A 260 8.69 -5.82 -13.78
C ILE A 260 9.99 -5.04 -13.97
N SER A 261 10.75 -5.36 -15.03
CA SER A 261 11.98 -4.64 -15.37
C SER A 261 11.68 -3.16 -15.71
N PRO A 262 12.61 -2.22 -15.47
CA PRO A 262 12.39 -0.79 -15.72
C PRO A 262 12.01 -0.43 -17.16
N ASN A 263 12.39 -1.26 -18.14
CA ASN A 263 12.01 -1.10 -19.54
C ASN A 263 10.73 -1.86 -19.91
N ALA A 264 10.05 -2.47 -18.94
CA ALA A 264 8.82 -3.26 -19.08
C ALA A 264 8.88 -4.40 -20.13
N HIS A 265 10.07 -4.97 -20.41
CA HIS A 265 10.22 -6.07 -21.37
C HIS A 265 10.16 -7.45 -20.73
N ILE A 266 10.53 -7.56 -19.46
CA ILE A 266 10.61 -8.81 -18.71
C ILE A 266 9.96 -8.61 -17.33
N ALA A 267 9.26 -9.63 -16.87
CA ALA A 267 8.78 -9.69 -15.49
C ALA A 267 9.16 -11.02 -14.83
N ARG A 268 9.58 -10.94 -13.57
CA ARG A 268 9.55 -12.08 -12.66
C ARG A 268 8.12 -12.24 -12.18
N HIS A 269 7.51 -13.35 -12.45
CA HIS A 269 6.17 -13.72 -11.99
C HIS A 269 6.28 -14.79 -10.92
N ARG A 270 5.68 -14.55 -9.77
CA ARG A 270 5.52 -15.50 -8.67
C ARG A 270 4.04 -15.75 -8.46
N PHE A 271 3.66 -17.02 -8.42
CA PHE A 271 2.28 -17.47 -8.20
C PHE A 271 2.20 -18.36 -6.97
N SER A 272 1.13 -18.21 -6.21
CA SER A 272 0.68 -19.17 -5.19
C SER A 272 -0.83 -19.08 -5.01
N ASN A 273 -1.40 -20.13 -4.41
CA ASN A 273 -2.74 -20.05 -3.82
C ASN A 273 -2.75 -20.88 -2.52
N HIS A 274 -3.89 -20.99 -1.84
CA HIS A 274 -4.00 -21.67 -0.54
C HIS A 274 -3.34 -23.05 -0.48
N ASN A 275 -3.40 -23.84 -1.56
CA ASN A 275 -2.89 -25.21 -1.62
C ASN A 275 -1.68 -25.41 -2.54
N THR A 276 -1.18 -24.37 -3.17
CA THR A 276 -0.03 -24.40 -4.08
C THR A 276 1.07 -23.51 -3.55
N ALA A 277 2.20 -24.11 -3.16
CA ALA A 277 3.37 -23.36 -2.69
C ALA A 277 3.90 -22.42 -3.79
N PRO A 278 4.56 -21.30 -3.40
CA PRO A 278 5.04 -20.31 -4.35
C PRO A 278 5.94 -20.89 -5.42
N VAL A 279 5.60 -20.64 -6.68
CA VAL A 279 6.39 -20.97 -7.87
C VAL A 279 6.73 -19.71 -8.63
N THR A 280 7.90 -19.71 -9.29
CA THR A 280 8.39 -18.52 -10.00
C THR A 280 8.77 -18.87 -11.43
N GLU A 281 8.45 -17.95 -12.35
CA GLU A 281 8.91 -17.95 -13.73
C GLU A 281 9.34 -16.55 -14.15
N PHE A 282 9.95 -16.44 -15.33
CA PHE A 282 10.18 -15.17 -16.02
C PHE A 282 9.37 -15.15 -17.31
N ILE A 283 8.70 -14.04 -17.56
CA ILE A 283 7.86 -13.81 -18.73
C ILE A 283 8.33 -12.62 -19.54
N SER A 284 8.09 -12.63 -20.83
CA SER A 284 8.21 -11.45 -21.70
C SER A 284 6.97 -10.57 -21.57
N LEU A 285 7.15 -9.26 -21.71
CA LEU A 285 6.07 -8.30 -21.87
C LEU A 285 6.20 -7.60 -23.24
N PRO A 286 5.10 -7.23 -23.88
CA PRO A 286 3.72 -7.27 -23.38
C PRO A 286 3.00 -8.62 -23.50
N ASP A 287 3.60 -9.64 -24.09
CA ASP A 287 2.92 -10.88 -24.50
C ASP A 287 2.57 -11.84 -23.36
N GLY A 288 3.18 -11.67 -22.17
CA GLY A 288 2.99 -12.57 -21.03
C GLY A 288 3.52 -14.01 -21.24
N LYS A 289 4.43 -14.23 -22.20
CA LYS A 289 4.95 -15.56 -22.54
C LYS A 289 6.13 -15.95 -21.66
N PRO A 290 6.18 -17.18 -21.11
CA PRO A 290 7.36 -17.67 -20.41
C PRO A 290 8.62 -17.61 -21.27
N LEU A 291 9.70 -17.01 -20.74
CA LEU A 291 10.99 -16.92 -21.43
C LEU A 291 11.67 -18.29 -21.58
N ASN A 292 11.32 -19.25 -20.74
CA ASN A 292 11.83 -20.60 -20.78
C ASN A 292 10.67 -21.59 -20.73
N SER A 293 10.51 -22.37 -21.80
CA SER A 293 9.44 -23.36 -21.93
C SER A 293 9.51 -24.51 -20.90
N THR A 294 10.69 -24.77 -20.33
CA THR A 294 10.88 -25.80 -19.31
C THR A 294 10.71 -25.27 -17.89
N ASN A 295 10.85 -23.95 -17.71
CA ASN A 295 10.80 -23.27 -16.41
C ASN A 295 9.58 -22.33 -16.33
N ASN A 296 8.41 -22.87 -16.64
CA ASN A 296 7.15 -22.14 -16.51
C ASN A 296 6.32 -22.68 -15.33
N ILE A 297 5.43 -21.84 -14.82
CA ILE A 297 4.58 -22.13 -13.65
C ILE A 297 3.76 -23.38 -13.89
N ALA A 298 3.10 -23.52 -15.04
CA ALA A 298 2.23 -24.67 -15.31
C ALA A 298 2.90 -26.03 -15.16
N LYS A 299 4.21 -26.13 -15.37
CA LYS A 299 5.00 -27.36 -15.16
C LYS A 299 5.48 -27.55 -13.72
N LYS A 300 5.45 -26.51 -12.92
CA LYS A 300 5.96 -26.52 -11.52
C LYS A 300 4.86 -26.66 -10.47
N LEU A 301 3.60 -26.46 -10.85
CA LEU A 301 2.48 -26.53 -9.92
C LEU A 301 2.44 -27.88 -9.21
N LYS A 302 2.41 -27.84 -7.89
CA LYS A 302 2.21 -28.98 -7.02
C LYS A 302 1.19 -28.60 -5.97
N VAL A 303 0.01 -29.16 -6.11
CA VAL A 303 -1.06 -29.01 -5.12
C VAL A 303 -0.68 -29.81 -3.87
N ASN A 304 -0.79 -29.19 -2.70
CA ASN A 304 -0.66 -29.87 -1.43
C ASN A 304 -2.02 -30.46 -1.02
N PRO A 305 -2.20 -31.78 -1.07
CA PRO A 305 -3.49 -32.43 -0.76
C PRO A 305 -3.84 -32.37 0.72
N ASP A 306 -2.88 -32.03 1.58
CA ASP A 306 -3.07 -31.96 3.03
C ASP A 306 -3.76 -30.66 3.48
N ILE A 307 -3.88 -29.67 2.58
CA ILE A 307 -4.52 -28.39 2.87
C ILE A 307 -5.99 -28.44 2.45
N ASN A 308 -6.89 -28.30 3.43
CA ASN A 308 -8.34 -28.37 3.24
C ASN A 308 -8.98 -27.03 3.56
N VAL A 309 -8.70 -26.03 2.73
CA VAL A 309 -9.22 -24.67 2.87
C VAL A 309 -10.41 -24.44 1.94
N GLU A 310 -11.49 -23.90 2.49
CA GLU A 310 -12.69 -23.46 1.77
C GLU A 310 -12.80 -21.94 1.89
N TYR A 311 -12.92 -21.23 0.76
CA TYR A 311 -13.28 -19.81 0.74
C TYR A 311 -14.80 -19.68 0.62
N LEU A 312 -15.38 -18.73 1.36
CA LEU A 312 -16.80 -18.49 1.37
C LEU A 312 -17.11 -17.01 1.63
N GLN A 313 -18.33 -16.64 1.33
CA GLN A 313 -18.88 -15.34 1.71
C GLN A 313 -19.95 -15.53 2.77
N VAL A 314 -19.93 -14.67 3.78
CA VAL A 314 -20.92 -14.64 4.86
C VAL A 314 -21.70 -13.33 4.75
N THR A 315 -23.00 -13.43 4.52
CA THR A 315 -23.88 -12.27 4.50
C THR A 315 -24.43 -12.02 5.90
N THR A 316 -24.18 -10.84 6.42
CA THR A 316 -24.71 -10.38 7.72
C THR A 316 -26.17 -9.97 7.61
N ASP A 317 -26.83 -9.79 8.74
CA ASP A 317 -28.28 -9.43 8.77
C ASP A 317 -28.54 -8.01 8.19
N ASP A 318 -27.52 -7.15 8.14
CA ASP A 318 -27.55 -5.83 7.48
C ASP A 318 -27.09 -5.87 6.00
N ASN A 319 -27.06 -7.08 5.39
CA ASN A 319 -26.69 -7.35 4.00
C ASN A 319 -25.23 -6.99 3.62
N ILE A 320 -24.32 -7.01 4.58
CA ILE A 320 -22.90 -6.88 4.31
C ILE A 320 -22.31 -8.25 3.96
N VAL A 321 -21.58 -8.32 2.86
CA VAL A 321 -20.90 -9.55 2.41
C VAL A 321 -19.47 -9.54 2.90
N LEU A 322 -19.17 -10.40 3.87
CA LEU A 322 -17.84 -10.61 4.45
C LEU A 322 -17.16 -11.77 3.73
N ASP A 323 -15.90 -11.60 3.33
CA ASP A 323 -15.09 -12.70 2.83
C ASP A 323 -14.51 -13.47 4.01
N ALA A 324 -14.45 -14.80 3.88
CA ALA A 324 -13.95 -15.70 4.91
C ALA A 324 -13.25 -16.92 4.31
N TRP A 325 -12.40 -17.55 5.10
CA TRP A 325 -11.89 -18.88 4.83
C TRP A 325 -12.09 -19.80 6.04
N ILE A 326 -12.25 -21.09 5.76
CA ILE A 326 -12.31 -22.15 6.75
C ILE A 326 -11.22 -23.17 6.40
N ASN A 327 -10.24 -23.35 7.28
CA ASN A 327 -9.26 -24.43 7.18
C ASN A 327 -9.70 -25.59 8.05
N LYS A 328 -10.02 -26.71 7.41
CA LYS A 328 -10.55 -27.91 8.05
C LYS A 328 -9.43 -28.89 8.39
N PRO A 329 -9.62 -29.81 9.37
CA PRO A 329 -8.70 -30.90 9.59
C PRO A 329 -8.39 -31.68 8.32
N ARG A 330 -7.17 -32.21 8.22
CA ARG A 330 -6.75 -33.03 7.09
C ARG A 330 -7.70 -34.22 6.87
N ASP A 331 -8.06 -34.91 7.95
CA ASP A 331 -8.94 -36.07 7.95
C ASP A 331 -10.38 -35.65 8.34
N PHE A 332 -10.85 -34.57 7.72
CA PHE A 332 -12.15 -33.96 8.03
C PHE A 332 -13.32 -34.92 7.73
N ASP A 333 -14.18 -35.12 8.73
CA ASP A 333 -15.40 -35.92 8.67
C ASP A 333 -16.58 -35.04 9.04
N ALA A 334 -17.45 -34.72 8.09
CA ALA A 334 -18.60 -33.83 8.28
C ALA A 334 -19.63 -34.34 9.30
N THR A 335 -19.54 -35.63 9.73
CA THR A 335 -20.42 -36.21 10.77
C THR A 335 -19.92 -35.94 12.19
N LYS A 336 -18.68 -35.49 12.34
CA LYS A 336 -18.08 -35.15 13.64
C LYS A 336 -18.20 -33.65 13.91
N LYS A 337 -17.93 -33.27 15.16
CA LYS A 337 -17.79 -31.89 15.60
C LYS A 337 -16.36 -31.58 15.92
N TYR A 338 -15.95 -30.36 15.60
CA TYR A 338 -14.57 -29.89 15.77
C TYR A 338 -14.54 -28.56 16.53
N PRO A 339 -13.60 -28.37 17.45
CA PRO A 339 -13.38 -27.07 18.08
C PRO A 339 -12.93 -26.05 17.03
N VAL A 340 -13.41 -24.81 17.18
CA VAL A 340 -13.20 -23.75 16.20
C VAL A 340 -12.35 -22.65 16.80
N VAL A 341 -11.33 -22.21 16.06
CA VAL A 341 -10.47 -21.07 16.40
C VAL A 341 -10.61 -20.00 15.33
N PHE A 342 -11.03 -18.80 15.74
CA PHE A 342 -11.10 -17.64 14.86
C PHE A 342 -9.78 -16.88 14.92
N TYR A 343 -9.17 -16.65 13.75
CA TYR A 343 -8.04 -15.76 13.58
C TYR A 343 -8.55 -14.38 13.19
N VAL A 344 -8.32 -13.41 14.04
CA VAL A 344 -8.83 -12.03 13.87
C VAL A 344 -7.67 -11.06 13.83
N TYR A 345 -7.61 -10.22 12.81
CA TYR A 345 -6.82 -8.99 12.82
C TYR A 345 -7.73 -7.81 13.18
N GLY A 346 -8.75 -7.54 12.36
CA GLY A 346 -9.86 -6.66 12.68
C GLY A 346 -9.60 -5.15 12.50
N GLU A 347 -8.37 -4.75 12.19
CA GLU A 347 -7.97 -3.35 12.00
C GLU A 347 -7.79 -2.98 10.52
N PRO A 348 -7.70 -1.67 10.19
CA PRO A 348 -7.63 -1.23 8.79
C PRO A 348 -6.27 -1.46 8.11
N ALA A 349 -5.26 -1.98 8.80
CA ALA A 349 -3.91 -2.13 8.26
C ALA A 349 -3.67 -3.45 7.50
N ALA A 350 -4.47 -4.51 7.72
CA ALA A 350 -4.30 -5.79 7.05
C ALA A 350 -5.60 -6.55 6.80
N SER A 351 -5.65 -7.31 5.70
CA SER A 351 -6.65 -8.33 5.42
C SER A 351 -6.12 -9.70 5.81
N VAL A 352 -6.98 -10.56 6.35
CA VAL A 352 -6.64 -11.95 6.69
C VAL A 352 -7.17 -12.95 5.66
N VAL A 353 -8.06 -12.50 4.78
CA VAL A 353 -8.67 -13.36 3.75
C VAL A 353 -8.04 -13.07 2.40
N ASN A 354 -7.01 -13.83 2.07
CA ASN A 354 -6.37 -13.81 0.76
C ASN A 354 -6.01 -15.24 0.33
N ASP A 355 -6.05 -15.50 -0.98
CA ASP A 355 -5.79 -16.82 -1.57
C ASP A 355 -4.28 -17.00 -1.82
N SER A 356 -3.48 -16.95 -0.74
CA SER A 356 -2.04 -17.20 -0.79
C SER A 356 -1.65 -18.42 0.03
N TYR A 357 -0.54 -19.05 -0.34
CA TYR A 357 -0.01 -20.19 0.40
C TYR A 357 0.44 -19.78 1.79
N GLY A 358 -0.09 -20.47 2.80
CA GLY A 358 0.23 -20.20 4.20
C GLY A 358 -0.61 -19.10 4.87
N ALA A 359 -1.50 -18.38 4.14
CA ALA A 359 -2.36 -17.34 4.73
C ALA A 359 -3.28 -17.85 5.86
N HIS A 360 -3.58 -19.15 5.86
CA HIS A 360 -4.42 -19.83 6.85
C HIS A 360 -3.62 -20.53 7.96
N PHE A 361 -2.30 -20.36 8.03
CA PHE A 361 -1.48 -20.91 9.10
C PHE A 361 -1.42 -19.95 10.28
N ASN A 362 -1.73 -20.46 11.47
CA ASN A 362 -1.60 -19.70 12.70
C ASN A 362 -0.17 -19.82 13.26
N PHE A 363 0.64 -18.80 13.02
CA PHE A 363 2.04 -18.77 13.50
C PHE A 363 2.18 -18.63 15.03
N LEU A 364 1.09 -18.32 15.75
CA LEU A 364 1.08 -18.27 17.22
C LEU A 364 0.85 -19.63 17.86
N TYR A 365 0.50 -20.64 17.06
CA TYR A 365 0.30 -22.01 17.53
C TYR A 365 1.53 -22.87 17.21
N ALA A 366 2.11 -23.48 18.21
CA ALA A 366 3.36 -24.26 18.07
C ALA A 366 3.18 -25.60 17.33
N GLY A 367 1.94 -26.05 17.10
CA GLY A 367 1.59 -27.28 16.38
C GLY A 367 1.08 -27.01 14.97
N ASP A 368 0.31 -27.98 14.46
CA ASP A 368 -0.45 -27.88 13.22
C ASP A 368 -1.93 -28.09 13.56
N MET A 369 -2.69 -26.99 13.63
CA MET A 369 -4.11 -27.03 14.04
C MET A 369 -4.93 -27.99 13.19
N SER A 370 -4.65 -28.08 11.88
CA SER A 370 -5.35 -29.00 10.98
C SER A 370 -5.10 -30.46 11.35
N ARG A 371 -3.86 -30.82 11.74
CA ARG A 371 -3.52 -32.18 12.22
C ARG A 371 -4.01 -32.47 13.63
N ASP A 372 -4.07 -31.40 14.45
CA ASP A 372 -4.49 -31.50 15.85
C ASP A 372 -6.03 -31.47 16.00
N GLY A 373 -6.76 -31.46 14.89
CA GLY A 373 -8.21 -31.59 14.84
C GLY A 373 -9.00 -30.32 15.10
N TYR A 374 -8.40 -29.14 14.90
CA TYR A 374 -9.08 -27.87 14.98
C TYR A 374 -9.55 -27.38 13.61
N ILE A 375 -10.69 -26.70 13.58
CA ILE A 375 -11.08 -25.83 12.47
C ILE A 375 -10.58 -24.43 12.76
N GLN A 376 -9.89 -23.83 11.78
CA GLN A 376 -9.53 -22.41 11.82
C GLN A 376 -10.41 -21.63 10.88
N VAL A 377 -10.73 -20.38 11.25
CA VAL A 377 -11.55 -19.47 10.48
C VAL A 377 -10.91 -18.09 10.46
N GLY A 378 -10.81 -17.49 9.29
CA GLY A 378 -10.49 -16.08 9.12
C GLY A 378 -11.65 -15.36 8.45
N ILE A 379 -11.93 -14.14 8.88
CA ILE A 379 -12.98 -13.27 8.32
C ILE A 379 -12.41 -11.86 8.17
N ASP A 380 -12.66 -11.23 7.04
CA ASP A 380 -12.40 -9.80 6.86
C ASP A 380 -13.66 -8.98 7.11
N ASN A 381 -13.60 -8.09 8.10
CA ASN A 381 -14.65 -7.14 8.43
C ASN A 381 -14.56 -5.89 7.55
N ARG A 382 -15.59 -5.05 7.56
CA ARG A 382 -15.53 -3.70 6.99
C ARG A 382 -14.38 -2.90 7.60
N GLY A 383 -13.72 -2.10 6.78
CA GLY A 383 -12.57 -1.29 7.18
C GLY A 383 -11.20 -1.93 6.88
N THR A 384 -11.14 -3.25 6.60
CA THR A 384 -9.89 -3.87 6.13
C THR A 384 -9.48 -3.35 4.75
N PRO A 385 -8.18 -3.39 4.37
CA PRO A 385 -7.69 -2.87 3.08
C PRO A 385 -8.04 -3.76 1.87
N SER A 386 -9.07 -4.60 1.99
CA SER A 386 -9.57 -5.44 0.90
C SER A 386 -9.96 -4.62 -0.33
N LEU A 387 -9.82 -5.20 -1.52
CA LEU A 387 -10.11 -4.57 -2.82
C LEU A 387 -11.63 -4.47 -3.09
N LYS A 388 -12.36 -3.82 -2.16
CA LYS A 388 -13.83 -3.71 -2.12
C LYS A 388 -14.32 -2.25 -2.17
N GLY A 389 -13.46 -1.34 -2.62
CA GLY A 389 -13.73 0.08 -2.79
C GLY A 389 -13.52 0.93 -1.54
N ALA A 390 -13.46 2.24 -1.75
CA ALA A 390 -13.26 3.23 -0.70
C ALA A 390 -14.37 3.18 0.38
N GLY A 391 -15.61 2.93 -0.02
CA GLY A 391 -16.73 2.78 0.91
C GLY A 391 -16.57 1.65 1.92
N TRP A 392 -15.93 0.53 1.49
CA TRP A 392 -15.57 -0.56 2.40
C TRP A 392 -14.45 -0.14 3.34
N ARG A 393 -13.31 0.32 2.81
CA ARG A 393 -12.14 0.67 3.61
C ARG A 393 -12.41 1.80 4.60
N LYS A 394 -13.12 2.85 4.17
CA LYS A 394 -13.39 4.06 4.96
C LYS A 394 -14.61 3.96 5.89
N SER A 395 -15.37 2.86 5.83
CA SER A 395 -16.50 2.62 6.73
C SER A 395 -16.12 2.64 8.22
N ILE A 396 -14.87 2.27 8.52
CA ILE A 396 -14.33 2.21 9.89
C ILE A 396 -13.90 3.58 10.43
N TYR A 397 -13.88 4.65 9.60
CA TYR A 397 -13.41 5.97 10.01
C TYR A 397 -14.16 6.46 11.26
N LYS A 398 -13.41 6.75 12.35
CA LYS A 398 -13.93 7.09 13.69
C LYS A 398 -14.87 6.05 14.31
N LYS A 399 -14.85 4.80 13.83
CA LYS A 399 -15.74 3.71 14.29
C LYS A 399 -14.97 2.44 14.64
N THR A 400 -13.65 2.50 14.74
CA THR A 400 -12.80 1.39 15.20
C THR A 400 -13.24 0.94 16.59
N GLY A 401 -13.32 -0.38 16.82
CA GLY A 401 -13.86 -0.97 18.04
C GLY A 401 -15.37 -1.16 18.05
N GLY A 402 -16.08 -0.61 17.05
CA GLY A 402 -17.52 -0.79 16.90
C GLY A 402 -17.89 -1.66 15.70
N ILE A 403 -17.72 -1.12 14.50
CA ILE A 403 -18.15 -1.78 13.25
C ILE A 403 -17.41 -3.09 12.98
N ASN A 404 -16.11 -3.12 13.20
CA ASN A 404 -15.29 -4.31 13.01
C ASN A 404 -15.63 -5.42 14.00
N ILE A 405 -15.86 -5.12 15.29
CA ILE A 405 -16.30 -6.09 16.28
C ILE A 405 -17.71 -6.63 15.92
N GLY A 406 -18.62 -5.75 15.51
CA GLY A 406 -19.97 -6.15 15.07
C GLY A 406 -19.93 -7.11 13.88
N ASP A 407 -19.20 -6.79 12.83
CA ASP A 407 -19.05 -7.64 11.65
C ASP A 407 -18.44 -9.00 12.01
N MET A 408 -17.39 -9.01 12.82
CA MET A 408 -16.74 -10.24 13.27
C MET A 408 -17.67 -11.12 14.08
N ALA A 409 -18.44 -10.54 15.01
CA ALA A 409 -19.40 -11.29 15.83
C ALA A 409 -20.54 -11.90 14.98
N LEU A 410 -21.11 -11.11 14.05
CA LEU A 410 -22.14 -11.58 13.13
C LEU A 410 -21.60 -12.68 12.19
N GLY A 411 -20.44 -12.45 11.59
CA GLY A 411 -19.78 -13.43 10.73
C GLY A 411 -19.48 -14.74 11.44
N ALA A 412 -18.89 -14.68 12.65
CA ALA A 412 -18.61 -15.84 13.46
C ALA A 412 -19.89 -16.61 13.84
N THR A 413 -20.94 -15.90 14.24
CA THR A 413 -22.25 -16.52 14.58
C THR A 413 -22.80 -17.32 13.42
N LYS A 414 -22.77 -16.77 12.20
CA LYS A 414 -23.22 -17.47 10.99
C LYS A 414 -22.37 -18.68 10.64
N ILE A 415 -21.06 -18.58 10.81
CA ILE A 415 -20.13 -19.69 10.48
C ILE A 415 -20.30 -20.85 11.44
N VAL A 416 -20.46 -20.63 12.76
CA VAL A 416 -20.64 -21.72 13.75
C VAL A 416 -22.00 -22.40 13.67
N GLU A 417 -22.92 -21.95 12.82
CA GLU A 417 -24.16 -22.68 12.51
C GLU A 417 -23.92 -23.94 11.68
N LYS A 418 -22.73 -24.07 11.04
CA LYS A 418 -22.37 -25.28 10.29
C LYS A 418 -22.36 -26.52 11.21
N PRO A 419 -22.95 -27.65 10.77
CA PRO A 419 -23.24 -28.79 11.67
C PRO A 419 -22.00 -29.47 12.28
N TYR A 420 -20.85 -29.31 11.66
CA TYR A 420 -19.57 -29.87 12.10
C TYR A 420 -18.76 -28.95 13.03
N MET A 421 -19.29 -27.79 13.40
CA MET A 421 -18.63 -26.91 14.36
C MET A 421 -19.15 -27.14 15.77
N GLU A 422 -18.21 -27.23 16.72
CA GLU A 422 -18.53 -27.26 18.15
C GLU A 422 -18.78 -25.82 18.63
N LYS A 423 -19.93 -25.63 19.31
CA LYS A 423 -20.34 -24.29 19.78
C LYS A 423 -19.79 -24.01 21.16
#